data_423890e4294c6bd9dc61739974581fdd
#
_entry.id   423890e4294c6bd9dc61739974581fdd
#
_cell.length_a   1.000
_cell.length_b   1.000
_cell.length_c   1.000
_cell.angle_alpha   90.00
_cell.angle_beta   90.00
_cell.angle_gamma   90.00
#
_symmetry.space_group_name_H-M   'P 1'
#
loop_
_entity.id
_entity.type
_entity.pdbx_description
1 polymer ?
#
loop_
_entity_poly.entity_id
_entity_poly.type
_entity_poly.pdbx_seq_one_letter_code
_entity_poly.pdbx_strand_id
1 'polypeptide(L)'
;MKDRYTGFSGDSPRNAPADLKQFPSFLERLANSGGTPQYARPMCTGEVTSKGQGELQADIDNLKAGMAAHGASRGFMNAASPGVISLFLQNQHYATREAYLAALADAMKEEYETIVGAGLDLQLDCPDLALSRHMLFADLSDDEFVKIAAMHVEALNHALRDIDPAHVRVHICWGNYEGPHVCDIDMDKVFTTLMSTRARYVLFET
;
A
#
# COMPACT_ATOMS: atom_id res chain seq x y z
N MET A 1 0.27 3.35 11.25
CA MET A 1 0.95 4.56 10.70
C MET A 1 1.26 5.58 11.80
N LYS A 2 0.27 6.13 12.52
CA LYS A 2 0.50 7.16 13.57
C LYS A 2 1.55 6.77 14.64
N ASP A 3 1.69 5.50 14.94
CA ASP A 3 2.64 5.02 15.98
C ASP A 3 4.06 4.89 15.43
N ARG A 4 4.21 4.64 14.11
CA ARG A 4 5.51 4.42 13.46
C ARG A 4 6.04 5.62 12.69
N TYR A 5 5.16 6.59 12.32
CA TYR A 5 5.52 7.74 11.49
C TYR A 5 4.91 9.02 12.03
N THR A 6 5.65 10.13 11.89
CA THR A 6 5.17 11.49 12.15
C THR A 6 4.31 11.99 10.97
N GLY A 7 3.76 13.19 11.10
CA GLY A 7 3.11 13.91 10.01
C GLY A 7 1.65 13.54 9.74
N PHE A 8 1.05 12.63 10.52
CA PHE A 8 -0.33 12.18 10.29
C PHE A 8 -1.27 12.60 11.42
N SER A 9 -2.33 13.34 11.08
CA SER A 9 -3.36 13.78 12.03
C SER A 9 -4.71 14.03 11.35
N GLY A 10 -5.73 14.38 12.15
CA GLY A 10 -7.08 14.68 11.65
C GLY A 10 -7.78 13.48 11.06
N ASP A 11 -8.87 13.76 10.35
CA ASP A 11 -9.76 12.76 9.74
C ASP A 11 -10.06 13.14 8.29
N SER A 12 -9.78 12.25 7.35
CA SER A 12 -10.13 12.48 5.95
C SER A 12 -11.59 12.12 5.66
N PRO A 13 -12.26 12.86 4.77
CA PRO A 13 -13.54 12.42 4.23
C PRO A 13 -13.36 11.10 3.47
N ARG A 14 -14.41 10.27 3.49
CA ARG A 14 -14.42 8.99 2.76
C ARG A 14 -15.13 9.16 1.44
N ASN A 15 -14.51 8.69 0.38
CA ASN A 15 -15.15 8.54 -0.91
C ASN A 15 -15.55 7.08 -1.10
N ALA A 16 -16.79 6.84 -1.51
CA ALA A 16 -17.19 5.51 -1.94
C ALA A 16 -16.46 5.16 -3.25
N PRO A 17 -15.98 3.93 -3.41
CA PRO A 17 -15.46 3.42 -4.68
C PRO A 17 -16.47 3.61 -5.81
N ALA A 18 -15.97 3.75 -7.05
CA ALA A 18 -16.82 4.00 -8.22
C ALA A 18 -17.84 2.87 -8.43
N ASP A 19 -17.45 1.63 -8.19
CA ASP A 19 -18.35 0.48 -8.24
C ASP A 19 -19.54 0.63 -7.31
N LEU A 20 -19.32 1.00 -6.06
CA LEU A 20 -20.41 1.15 -5.08
C LEU A 20 -21.36 2.29 -5.43
N LYS A 21 -20.87 3.32 -6.14
CA LYS A 21 -21.75 4.41 -6.66
C LYS A 21 -22.67 3.91 -7.77
N GLN A 22 -22.23 2.93 -8.57
CA GLN A 22 -23.06 2.33 -9.64
C GLN A 22 -24.08 1.33 -9.10
N PHE A 23 -23.88 0.77 -7.90
CA PHE A 23 -24.75 -0.23 -7.30
C PHE A 23 -25.27 0.21 -5.91
N PRO A 24 -26.19 1.19 -5.83
CA PRO A 24 -26.66 1.75 -4.56
C PRO A 24 -27.26 0.71 -3.62
N SER A 25 -28.02 -0.27 -4.14
CA SER A 25 -28.62 -1.34 -3.33
C SER A 25 -27.57 -2.26 -2.69
N PHE A 26 -26.44 -2.45 -3.35
CA PHE A 26 -25.31 -3.17 -2.76
C PHE A 26 -24.66 -2.35 -1.65
N LEU A 27 -24.49 -1.05 -1.84
CA LEU A 27 -23.97 -0.14 -0.82
C LEU A 27 -24.86 -0.14 0.45
N GLU A 28 -26.20 -0.09 0.28
CA GLU A 28 -27.15 -0.22 1.40
C GLU A 28 -27.02 -1.55 2.13
N ARG A 29 -26.91 -2.65 1.39
CA ARG A 29 -26.69 -3.98 1.97
C ARG A 29 -25.39 -4.05 2.77
N LEU A 30 -24.30 -3.52 2.21
CA LEU A 30 -22.99 -3.48 2.86
C LEU A 30 -23.03 -2.66 4.16
N ALA A 31 -23.70 -1.51 4.15
CA ALA A 31 -23.89 -0.67 5.33
C ALA A 31 -24.70 -1.36 6.44
N ASN A 32 -25.70 -2.17 6.06
CA ASN A 32 -26.58 -2.88 7.00
C ASN A 32 -26.02 -4.22 7.50
N SER A 33 -25.03 -4.81 6.80
CA SER A 33 -24.44 -6.11 7.16
C SER A 33 -23.32 -6.03 8.21
N GLY A 34 -23.11 -4.86 8.83
CA GLY A 34 -22.03 -4.66 9.79
C GLY A 34 -20.64 -4.70 9.17
N GLY A 35 -20.54 -4.36 7.89
CA GLY A 35 -19.29 -4.33 7.11
C GLY A 35 -18.15 -3.62 7.82
N THR A 36 -16.97 -3.65 7.27
CA THR A 36 -15.72 -3.16 7.88
C THR A 36 -15.94 -1.86 8.66
N PRO A 37 -15.62 -1.83 9.97
CA PRO A 37 -15.82 -0.65 10.79
C PRO A 37 -15.26 0.59 10.10
N GLN A 38 -16.03 1.66 10.12
CA GLN A 38 -15.61 2.90 9.48
C GLN A 38 -14.61 3.64 10.38
N TYR A 39 -13.34 3.27 10.29
CA TYR A 39 -12.28 4.03 10.97
C TYR A 39 -12.05 5.38 10.28
N ALA A 40 -11.93 6.42 11.09
CA ALA A 40 -11.40 7.69 10.63
C ALA A 40 -9.95 7.48 10.14
N ARG A 41 -9.64 7.97 8.95
CA ARG A 41 -8.29 7.88 8.37
C ARG A 41 -7.59 9.20 8.58
N PRO A 42 -6.38 9.23 9.19
CA PRO A 42 -5.63 10.47 9.29
C PRO A 42 -5.22 10.95 7.89
N MET A 43 -4.93 12.26 7.82
CA MET A 43 -4.33 12.89 6.65
C MET A 43 -2.85 13.17 6.91
N CYS A 44 -2.07 13.32 5.85
CA CYS A 44 -0.72 13.87 5.96
C CYS A 44 -0.81 15.39 6.13
N THR A 45 -0.57 15.87 7.35
CA THR A 45 -0.67 17.29 7.75
C THR A 45 0.66 17.89 8.19
N GLY A 46 1.74 17.11 8.10
CA GLY A 46 3.09 17.53 8.49
C GLY A 46 4.16 16.66 7.85
N GLU A 47 5.41 16.94 8.17
CA GLU A 47 6.55 16.18 7.65
C GLU A 47 6.50 14.70 8.08
N VAL A 48 6.69 13.81 7.13
CA VAL A 48 6.70 12.35 7.34
C VAL A 48 8.11 11.90 7.66
N THR A 49 8.30 11.35 8.86
CA THR A 49 9.57 10.74 9.29
C THR A 49 9.30 9.48 10.09
N SER A 50 10.23 8.52 10.07
CA SER A 50 10.16 7.31 10.89
C SER A 50 10.36 7.64 12.38
N LYS A 51 9.60 6.98 13.26
CA LYS A 51 9.75 7.10 14.73
C LYS A 51 9.49 5.78 15.49
N GLY A 52 9.02 4.77 14.79
CA GLY A 52 8.49 3.53 15.40
C GLY A 52 9.46 2.35 15.37
N GLN A 53 10.75 2.60 15.60
CA GLN A 53 11.78 1.56 15.57
C GLN A 53 11.53 0.44 16.61
N GLY A 54 11.07 0.81 17.80
CA GLY A 54 10.79 -0.15 18.88
C GLY A 54 9.64 -1.09 18.55
N GLU A 55 8.56 -0.57 17.98
CA GLU A 55 7.41 -1.35 17.56
C GLU A 55 7.75 -2.29 16.40
N LEU A 56 8.55 -1.80 15.44
CA LEU A 56 9.03 -2.63 14.33
C LEU A 56 9.92 -3.77 14.84
N GLN A 57 10.84 -3.49 15.74
CA GLN A 57 11.70 -4.52 16.33
C GLN A 57 10.88 -5.55 17.11
N ALA A 58 9.88 -5.13 17.87
CA ALA A 58 8.99 -6.04 18.59
C ALA A 58 8.21 -6.96 17.64
N ASP A 59 7.72 -6.45 16.52
CA ASP A 59 7.02 -7.27 15.52
C ASP A 59 7.98 -8.30 14.86
N ILE A 60 9.21 -7.89 14.55
CA ILE A 60 10.25 -8.79 14.03
C ILE A 60 10.59 -9.89 15.03
N ASP A 61 10.78 -9.54 16.28
CA ASP A 61 11.12 -10.49 17.35
C ASP A 61 9.97 -11.51 17.57
N ASN A 62 8.73 -11.05 17.56
CA ASN A 62 7.55 -11.90 17.68
C ASN A 62 7.45 -12.89 16.50
N LEU A 63 7.64 -12.43 15.28
CA LEU A 63 7.63 -13.30 14.10
C LEU A 63 8.76 -14.35 14.19
N LYS A 64 9.98 -13.94 14.51
CA LYS A 64 11.13 -14.86 14.65
C LYS A 64 10.95 -15.86 15.77
N ALA A 65 10.37 -15.47 16.89
CA ALA A 65 10.03 -16.38 17.98
C ALA A 65 9.00 -17.43 17.54
N GLY A 66 7.96 -17.01 16.80
CA GLY A 66 6.97 -17.93 16.22
C GLY A 66 7.61 -18.90 15.22
N MET A 67 8.48 -18.41 14.35
CA MET A 67 9.22 -19.24 13.39
C MET A 67 10.07 -20.29 14.11
N ALA A 68 10.83 -19.90 15.12
CA ALA A 68 11.66 -20.82 15.90
C ALA A 68 10.83 -21.87 16.62
N ALA A 69 9.71 -21.48 17.23
CA ALA A 69 8.83 -22.39 17.96
C ALA A 69 8.20 -23.48 17.06
N HIS A 70 8.02 -23.19 15.75
CA HIS A 70 7.38 -24.09 14.79
C HIS A 70 8.33 -24.64 13.73
N GLY A 71 9.62 -24.40 13.83
CA GLY A 71 10.63 -24.93 12.91
C GLY A 71 10.57 -24.35 11.49
N ALA A 72 10.01 -23.14 11.33
CA ALA A 72 9.97 -22.47 10.03
C ALA A 72 11.34 -21.92 9.67
N SER A 73 11.86 -22.31 8.50
CA SER A 73 13.20 -21.90 8.03
C SER A 73 13.20 -20.57 7.27
N ARG A 74 12.03 -20.12 6.77
CA ARG A 74 11.84 -18.85 6.06
C ARG A 74 10.56 -18.17 6.57
N GLY A 75 10.60 -16.86 6.64
CA GLY A 75 9.45 -16.03 6.96
C GLY A 75 9.47 -14.75 6.15
N PHE A 76 8.33 -14.12 6.04
CA PHE A 76 8.23 -12.79 5.45
C PHE A 76 7.41 -11.88 6.35
N MET A 77 7.65 -10.59 6.25
CA MET A 77 6.89 -9.57 6.95
C MET A 77 6.28 -8.60 5.93
N ASN A 78 5.01 -8.27 6.15
CA ASN A 78 4.30 -7.30 5.31
C ASN A 78 4.66 -5.86 5.71
N ALA A 79 4.79 -5.00 4.70
CA ALA A 79 4.85 -3.57 4.86
C ALA A 79 4.01 -2.88 3.79
N ALA A 80 3.57 -1.65 4.07
CA ALA A 80 2.82 -0.85 3.12
C ALA A 80 3.76 -0.25 2.06
N SER A 81 3.31 -0.11 0.80
CA SER A 81 4.02 0.69 -0.20
C SER A 81 3.84 2.20 0.05
N PRO A 82 4.74 3.06 -0.45
CA PRO A 82 4.51 4.51 -0.45
C PRO A 82 3.20 4.88 -1.14
N GLY A 83 2.88 4.22 -2.24
CA GLY A 83 1.65 4.42 -3.00
C GLY A 83 0.40 4.11 -2.20
N VAL A 84 0.33 2.96 -1.51
CA VAL A 84 -0.84 2.60 -0.69
C VAL A 84 -1.03 3.56 0.49
N ILE A 85 0.06 4.04 1.07
CA ILE A 85 -0.05 5.06 2.12
C ILE A 85 -0.66 6.34 1.53
N SER A 86 -0.18 6.80 0.37
CA SER A 86 -0.71 8.00 -0.29
C SER A 86 -2.18 7.85 -0.72
N LEU A 87 -2.62 6.62 -1.06
CA LEU A 87 -3.99 6.30 -1.40
C LEU A 87 -4.94 6.50 -0.21
N PHE A 88 -4.55 6.01 0.96
CA PHE A 88 -5.41 6.01 2.14
C PHE A 88 -5.21 7.20 3.07
N LEU A 89 -4.05 7.84 3.05
CA LEU A 89 -3.71 8.98 3.89
C LEU A 89 -3.44 10.20 3.00
N GLN A 90 -4.49 10.94 2.70
CA GLN A 90 -4.45 12.04 1.73
C GLN A 90 -3.46 13.13 2.12
N ASN A 91 -2.75 13.66 1.13
CA ASN A 91 -1.77 14.74 1.30
C ASN A 91 -2.46 16.11 1.51
N GLN A 92 -2.08 16.79 2.58
CA GLN A 92 -2.42 18.20 2.85
C GLN A 92 -1.20 19.04 3.25
N HIS A 93 0.00 18.47 3.17
CA HIS A 93 1.23 19.15 3.62
C HIS A 93 2.19 19.42 2.47
N TYR A 94 2.46 18.42 1.63
CA TYR A 94 3.42 18.56 0.54
C TYR A 94 2.79 19.26 -0.67
N ALA A 95 3.57 20.08 -1.38
CA ALA A 95 3.08 20.89 -2.50
C ALA A 95 2.59 20.05 -3.69
N THR A 96 3.19 18.86 -3.91
CA THR A 96 2.83 17.97 -5.02
C THR A 96 2.70 16.51 -4.54
N ARG A 97 2.09 15.67 -5.37
CA ARG A 97 2.00 14.24 -5.12
C ARG A 97 3.37 13.58 -5.12
N GLU A 98 4.23 13.98 -6.05
CA GLU A 98 5.59 13.47 -6.20
C GLU A 98 6.41 13.74 -4.93
N ALA A 99 6.33 14.95 -4.38
CA ALA A 99 7.01 15.32 -3.16
C ALA A 99 6.52 14.49 -1.95
N TYR A 100 5.22 14.22 -1.90
CA TYR A 100 4.65 13.36 -0.85
C TYR A 100 5.11 11.91 -1.00
N LEU A 101 5.07 11.35 -2.21
CA LEU A 101 5.54 9.99 -2.49
C LEU A 101 7.03 9.84 -2.19
N ALA A 102 7.86 10.83 -2.52
CA ALA A 102 9.29 10.82 -2.21
C ALA A 102 9.53 10.78 -0.69
N ALA A 103 8.82 11.63 0.07
CA ALA A 103 8.92 11.64 1.53
C ALA A 103 8.48 10.32 2.16
N LEU A 104 7.40 9.71 1.65
CA LEU A 104 6.96 8.39 2.07
C LEU A 104 8.00 7.31 1.73
N ALA A 105 8.57 7.35 0.54
CA ALA A 105 9.57 6.39 0.11
C ALA A 105 10.83 6.44 0.97
N ASP A 106 11.30 7.63 1.31
CA ASP A 106 12.46 7.79 2.20
C ASP A 106 12.17 7.34 3.63
N ALA A 107 10.98 7.63 4.15
CA ALA A 107 10.58 7.20 5.49
C ALA A 107 10.37 5.67 5.58
N MET A 108 9.80 5.04 4.54
CA MET A 108 9.56 3.59 4.50
C MET A 108 10.83 2.78 4.26
N LYS A 109 11.84 3.36 3.61
CA LYS A 109 13.13 2.67 3.32
C LYS A 109 13.73 2.05 4.58
N GLU A 110 13.72 2.78 5.69
CA GLU A 110 14.29 2.31 6.96
C GLU A 110 13.56 1.07 7.49
N GLU A 111 12.23 1.03 7.40
CA GLU A 111 11.44 -0.14 7.79
C GLU A 111 11.77 -1.34 6.89
N TYR A 112 11.87 -1.14 5.59
CA TYR A 112 12.17 -2.21 4.63
C TYR A 112 13.56 -2.80 4.84
N GLU A 113 14.58 -1.96 5.03
CA GLU A 113 15.95 -2.38 5.31
C GLU A 113 16.06 -3.13 6.65
N THR A 114 15.32 -2.68 7.66
CA THR A 114 15.30 -3.34 8.98
C THR A 114 14.69 -4.75 8.88
N ILE A 115 13.59 -4.93 8.15
CA ILE A 115 12.95 -6.24 7.94
C ILE A 115 13.92 -7.20 7.23
N VAL A 116 14.50 -6.77 6.11
CA VAL A 116 15.44 -7.61 5.34
C VAL A 116 16.72 -7.87 6.12
N GLY A 117 17.26 -6.87 6.81
CA GLY A 117 18.42 -6.99 7.69
C GLY A 117 18.22 -7.97 8.85
N ALA A 118 16.96 -8.18 9.27
CA ALA A 118 16.63 -9.21 10.26
C ALA A 118 16.58 -10.64 9.70
N GLY A 119 16.82 -10.84 8.39
CA GLY A 119 16.80 -12.13 7.71
C GLY A 119 15.39 -12.60 7.31
N LEU A 120 14.44 -11.67 7.16
CA LEU A 120 13.10 -11.92 6.67
C LEU A 120 12.96 -11.45 5.21
N ASP A 121 12.09 -12.10 4.45
CA ASP A 121 11.67 -11.55 3.17
C ASP A 121 10.68 -10.39 3.41
N LEU A 122 10.75 -9.35 2.59
CA LEU A 122 9.84 -8.21 2.63
C LEU A 122 8.69 -8.45 1.66
N GLN A 123 7.46 -8.43 2.12
CA GLN A 123 6.28 -8.39 1.26
C GLN A 123 5.63 -7.02 1.30
N LEU A 124 5.54 -6.37 0.14
CA LEU A 124 4.96 -5.05 -0.02
C LEU A 124 3.52 -5.17 -0.51
N ASP A 125 2.61 -4.55 0.21
CA ASP A 125 1.22 -4.48 -0.19
C ASP A 125 1.00 -3.22 -1.04
N CYS A 126 0.66 -3.44 -2.32
CA CYS A 126 0.59 -2.41 -3.36
C CYS A 126 -0.78 -2.38 -4.07
N PRO A 127 -1.92 -2.33 -3.37
CA PRO A 127 -3.22 -2.17 -4.02
C PRO A 127 -3.35 -0.84 -4.76
N ASP A 128 -2.49 0.12 -4.45
CA ASP A 128 -2.39 1.39 -5.17
C ASP A 128 -2.08 1.25 -6.66
N LEU A 129 -1.51 0.13 -7.08
CA LEU A 129 -1.17 -0.13 -8.47
C LEU A 129 -2.34 -0.65 -9.32
N ALA A 130 -3.44 -1.06 -8.68
CA ALA A 130 -4.65 -1.53 -9.37
C ALA A 130 -5.94 -0.98 -8.73
N LEU A 131 -6.24 -1.32 -7.47
CA LEU A 131 -7.42 -0.89 -6.71
C LEU A 131 -7.65 0.63 -6.78
N SER A 132 -6.61 1.42 -6.75
CA SER A 132 -6.73 2.88 -6.72
C SER A 132 -7.41 3.45 -7.96
N ARG A 133 -7.48 2.69 -9.07
CA ARG A 133 -8.19 3.05 -10.30
C ARG A 133 -9.65 3.45 -10.02
N HIS A 134 -10.39 2.62 -9.31
CA HIS A 134 -11.79 2.88 -9.01
C HIS A 134 -12.02 3.66 -7.71
N MET A 135 -11.00 3.83 -6.87
CA MET A 135 -11.13 4.56 -5.60
C MET A 135 -10.89 6.08 -5.74
N LEU A 136 -9.71 6.47 -6.23
CA LEU A 136 -9.30 7.88 -6.32
C LEU A 136 -9.18 8.39 -7.76
N PHE A 137 -9.02 7.50 -8.72
CA PHE A 137 -8.69 7.83 -10.11
C PHE A 137 -9.77 7.38 -11.10
N ALA A 138 -11.00 7.21 -10.61
CA ALA A 138 -12.12 6.74 -11.43
C ALA A 138 -12.45 7.67 -12.63
N ASP A 139 -12.16 8.96 -12.50
CA ASP A 139 -12.43 9.96 -13.54
C ASP A 139 -11.29 10.08 -14.59
N LEU A 140 -10.16 9.39 -14.38
CA LEU A 140 -9.05 9.38 -15.32
C LEU A 140 -9.28 8.33 -16.42
N SER A 141 -8.63 8.51 -17.57
CA SER A 141 -8.45 7.44 -18.55
C SER A 141 -7.48 6.37 -18.02
N ASP A 142 -7.48 5.18 -18.64
CA ASP A 142 -6.53 4.12 -18.28
C ASP A 142 -5.07 4.57 -18.51
N ASP A 143 -4.80 5.28 -19.60
CA ASP A 143 -3.46 5.80 -19.90
C ASP A 143 -2.97 6.83 -18.86
N GLU A 144 -3.86 7.65 -18.33
CA GLU A 144 -3.55 8.58 -17.24
C GLU A 144 -3.33 7.83 -15.92
N PHE A 145 -4.14 6.83 -15.64
CA PHE A 145 -3.94 5.98 -14.47
C PHE A 145 -2.62 5.21 -14.52
N VAL A 146 -2.24 4.66 -15.67
CA VAL A 146 -0.94 3.97 -15.85
C VAL A 146 0.23 4.90 -15.52
N LYS A 147 0.16 6.20 -15.86
CA LYS A 147 1.18 7.18 -15.45
C LYS A 147 1.25 7.37 -13.93
N ILE A 148 0.09 7.36 -13.26
CA ILE A 148 0.04 7.41 -11.78
C ILE A 148 0.67 6.13 -11.19
N ALA A 149 0.30 4.96 -11.70
CA ALA A 149 0.88 3.69 -11.27
C ALA A 149 2.41 3.66 -11.48
N ALA A 150 2.90 4.17 -12.61
CA ALA A 150 4.34 4.29 -12.88
C ALA A 150 5.04 5.18 -11.86
N MET A 151 4.47 6.33 -11.50
CA MET A 151 4.99 7.20 -10.45
C MET A 151 5.05 6.49 -9.08
N HIS A 152 4.04 5.68 -8.75
CA HIS A 152 4.03 4.88 -7.51
C HIS A 152 5.12 3.81 -7.54
N VAL A 153 5.34 3.15 -8.68
CA VAL A 153 6.42 2.18 -8.86
C VAL A 153 7.80 2.85 -8.74
N GLU A 154 7.98 4.05 -9.31
CA GLU A 154 9.22 4.80 -9.15
C GLU A 154 9.53 5.12 -7.68
N ALA A 155 8.53 5.59 -6.92
CA ALA A 155 8.68 5.83 -5.49
C ALA A 155 9.00 4.54 -4.71
N LEU A 156 8.34 3.44 -5.04
CA LEU A 156 8.60 2.13 -4.45
C LEU A 156 10.03 1.65 -4.76
N ASN A 157 10.45 1.73 -6.02
CA ASN A 157 11.79 1.35 -6.45
C ASN A 157 12.88 2.21 -5.80
N HIS A 158 12.59 3.50 -5.56
CA HIS A 158 13.48 4.38 -4.80
C HIS A 158 13.64 3.89 -3.35
N ALA A 159 12.55 3.52 -2.67
CA ALA A 159 12.61 2.95 -1.32
C ALA A 159 13.39 1.63 -1.27
N LEU A 160 13.35 0.84 -2.34
CA LEU A 160 13.99 -0.48 -2.46
C LEU A 160 15.42 -0.42 -3.03
N ARG A 161 15.99 0.77 -3.28
CA ARG A 161 17.24 0.93 -4.05
C ARG A 161 18.42 0.16 -3.52
N ASP A 162 18.52 -0.05 -2.20
CA ASP A 162 19.62 -0.71 -1.50
C ASP A 162 19.25 -2.14 -1.02
N ILE A 163 18.08 -2.66 -1.42
CA ILE A 163 17.63 -4.00 -1.07
C ILE A 163 17.78 -4.94 -2.27
N ASP A 164 18.31 -6.16 -2.02
CA ASP A 164 18.36 -7.20 -3.04
C ASP A 164 16.93 -7.63 -3.41
N PRO A 165 16.53 -7.51 -4.69
CA PRO A 165 15.21 -7.94 -5.16
C PRO A 165 14.86 -9.41 -4.83
N ALA A 166 15.87 -10.26 -4.59
CA ALA A 166 15.65 -11.66 -4.21
C ALA A 166 14.89 -11.82 -2.89
N HIS A 167 14.89 -10.80 -2.04
CA HIS A 167 14.18 -10.74 -0.77
C HIS A 167 12.88 -9.95 -0.82
N VAL A 168 12.47 -9.50 -2.02
CA VAL A 168 11.28 -8.63 -2.18
C VAL A 168 10.16 -9.37 -2.91
N ARG A 169 8.97 -9.31 -2.32
CA ARG A 169 7.70 -9.78 -2.87
C ARG A 169 6.75 -8.59 -2.93
N VAL A 170 6.00 -8.44 -4.02
CA VAL A 170 4.98 -7.40 -4.19
C VAL A 170 3.63 -8.08 -4.35
N HIS A 171 2.66 -7.70 -3.53
CA HIS A 171 1.26 -8.09 -3.66
C HIS A 171 0.46 -6.96 -4.31
N ILE A 172 -0.27 -7.30 -5.35
CA ILE A 172 -1.12 -6.39 -6.12
C ILE A 172 -2.52 -6.96 -6.08
N CYS A 173 -3.52 -6.12 -5.77
CA CYS A 173 -4.91 -6.53 -5.77
C CYS A 173 -5.83 -5.42 -6.28
N TRP A 174 -7.00 -5.83 -6.71
CA TRP A 174 -8.10 -4.95 -7.12
C TRP A 174 -9.10 -4.67 -5.99
N GLY A 175 -8.85 -5.21 -4.81
CA GLY A 175 -9.69 -5.14 -3.62
C GLY A 175 -10.28 -6.50 -3.26
N ASN A 176 -10.47 -6.74 -1.98
CA ASN A 176 -10.91 -8.03 -1.44
C ASN A 176 -12.35 -8.00 -0.89
N TYR A 177 -13.18 -7.07 -1.32
CA TYR A 177 -14.58 -7.04 -0.92
C TYR A 177 -15.42 -7.91 -1.87
N GLU A 178 -16.38 -8.64 -1.33
CA GLU A 178 -17.33 -9.45 -2.11
C GLU A 178 -18.40 -8.55 -2.74
N GLY A 179 -18.10 -7.97 -3.88
CA GLY A 179 -18.97 -7.01 -4.54
C GLY A 179 -18.65 -6.78 -6.00
N PRO A 180 -19.28 -5.77 -6.63
CA PRO A 180 -19.02 -5.43 -8.01
C PRO A 180 -17.57 -4.95 -8.21
N HIS A 181 -16.97 -5.40 -9.33
CA HIS A 181 -15.62 -5.05 -9.79
C HIS A 181 -15.66 -4.58 -11.26
N VAL A 182 -16.63 -3.72 -11.60
CA VAL A 182 -16.87 -3.27 -13.00
C VAL A 182 -16.01 -2.06 -13.40
N CYS A 183 -15.37 -1.41 -12.44
CA CYS A 183 -14.51 -0.26 -12.65
C CYS A 183 -13.02 -0.57 -12.47
N ASP A 184 -12.66 -1.82 -12.33
CA ASP A 184 -11.28 -2.27 -12.23
C ASP A 184 -10.51 -1.96 -13.52
N ILE A 185 -9.22 -1.73 -13.38
CA ILE A 185 -8.35 -1.65 -14.56
C ILE A 185 -7.97 -3.05 -15.03
N ASP A 186 -8.01 -3.27 -16.33
CA ASP A 186 -7.56 -4.52 -16.92
C ASP A 186 -6.07 -4.76 -16.67
N MET A 187 -5.69 -6.00 -16.34
CA MET A 187 -4.30 -6.40 -16.12
C MET A 187 -3.39 -6.01 -17.30
N ASP A 188 -3.85 -6.22 -18.53
CA ASP A 188 -3.08 -5.91 -19.75
C ASP A 188 -2.62 -4.45 -19.81
N LYS A 189 -3.38 -3.53 -19.23
CA LYS A 189 -3.08 -2.10 -19.22
C LYS A 189 -1.93 -1.76 -18.27
N VAL A 190 -1.87 -2.44 -17.12
CA VAL A 190 -0.89 -2.13 -16.06
C VAL A 190 0.28 -3.10 -16.00
N PHE A 191 0.20 -4.25 -16.67
CA PHE A 191 1.17 -5.35 -16.53
C PHE A 191 2.63 -4.91 -16.69
N THR A 192 2.95 -4.15 -17.74
CA THR A 192 4.32 -3.68 -17.97
C THR A 192 4.82 -2.80 -16.82
N THR A 193 3.95 -1.94 -16.28
CA THR A 193 4.27 -1.08 -15.14
C THR A 193 4.50 -1.93 -13.88
N LEU A 194 3.64 -2.91 -13.62
CA LEU A 194 3.78 -3.82 -12.48
C LEU A 194 5.09 -4.60 -12.52
N MET A 195 5.47 -5.10 -13.70
CA MET A 195 6.72 -5.84 -13.91
C MET A 195 7.98 -4.98 -13.82
N SER A 196 7.87 -3.66 -13.77
CA SER A 196 9.00 -2.76 -13.54
C SER A 196 9.34 -2.53 -12.06
N THR A 197 8.60 -3.15 -11.12
CA THR A 197 8.93 -3.13 -9.70
C THR A 197 10.22 -3.91 -9.41
N ARG A 198 11.03 -3.40 -8.49
CA ARG A 198 12.27 -4.07 -8.02
C ARG A 198 11.95 -5.21 -7.05
N ALA A 199 11.19 -6.19 -7.52
CA ALA A 199 10.79 -7.36 -6.76
C ALA A 199 11.04 -8.63 -7.57
N ARG A 200 11.46 -9.70 -6.91
CA ARG A 200 11.61 -11.01 -7.55
C ARG A 200 10.26 -11.71 -7.75
N TYR A 201 9.33 -11.47 -6.85
CA TYR A 201 8.04 -12.16 -6.85
C TYR A 201 6.91 -11.13 -6.90
N VAL A 202 5.98 -11.31 -7.82
CA VAL A 202 4.74 -10.54 -7.91
C VAL A 202 3.58 -11.50 -7.68
N LEU A 203 2.72 -11.17 -6.71
CA LEU A 203 1.54 -11.93 -6.32
C LEU A 203 0.31 -11.13 -6.71
N PHE A 204 -0.60 -11.73 -7.42
CA PHE A 204 -1.88 -11.13 -7.81
C PHE A 204 -2.95 -12.21 -7.92
N GLU A 205 -4.19 -11.81 -7.79
CA GLU A 205 -5.35 -12.67 -7.99
C GLU A 205 -5.63 -12.83 -9.50
N THR A 206 -6.09 -14.03 -9.90
CA THR A 206 -6.43 -14.36 -11.30
C THR A 206 -7.84 -14.94 -11.39
#